data_3555a8d116a0c5de178cac2746552737
#
_entry.id   3555a8d116a0c5de178cac2746552737
#
_cell.length_a   1.000
_cell.length_b   1.000
_cell.length_c   1.000
_cell.angle_alpha   90.00
_cell.angle_beta   90.00
_cell.angle_gamma   90.00
#
_symmetry.space_group_name_H-M   'P 1'
#
loop_
_entity.id
_entity.type
_entity.pdbx_description
1 polymer ?
#
loop_
_entity_poly.entity_id
_entity_poly.type
_entity_poly.pdbx_seq_one_letter_code
_entity_poly.pdbx_strand_id
1 'polypeptide(L)'
;MTAFNPLLSAVSYQQIKVWVLAPLLETHDANIDYYYDFSQSIAEYEKTFNELAFEWKWQPVTIKDYELIIEQISKERNFGSKTPVVFNLCDGDEINGTPGISVVKLLEEKGLLYTGADEYFYNITTSKIPMKRAFDRAKVPSARWKA
;
A
#
# COMPACT_ATOMS: atom_id res chain seq x y z
N MET A 1 -3.05 -23.65 5.29
CA MET A 1 -2.92 -23.98 3.86
C MET A 1 -3.66 -22.89 3.10
N THR A 2 -2.94 -21.86 2.66
CA THR A 2 -3.48 -20.77 1.86
C THR A 2 -3.74 -21.30 0.45
N ALA A 3 -4.98 -21.26 0.03
CA ALA A 3 -5.37 -21.66 -1.31
C ALA A 3 -4.65 -20.76 -2.34
N PHE A 4 -3.80 -21.37 -3.14
CA PHE A 4 -3.15 -20.73 -4.28
C PHE A 4 -4.25 -20.30 -5.25
N ASN A 5 -4.41 -19.00 -5.46
CA ASN A 5 -5.44 -18.47 -6.34
C ASN A 5 -5.04 -18.75 -7.79
N PRO A 6 -5.74 -19.64 -8.53
CA PRO A 6 -5.36 -20.04 -9.88
C PRO A 6 -5.50 -18.94 -10.92
N LEU A 7 -6.05 -17.78 -10.58
CA LEU A 7 -6.19 -16.63 -11.47
C LEU A 7 -4.87 -15.93 -11.79
N LEU A 8 -3.83 -16.10 -10.96
CA LEU A 8 -2.51 -15.51 -11.21
C LEU A 8 -1.66 -16.28 -12.24
N SER A 9 -2.01 -17.51 -12.58
CA SER A 9 -1.23 -18.33 -13.51
C SER A 9 -1.45 -18.01 -14.99
N ALA A 10 -2.39 -17.11 -15.31
CA ALA A 10 -2.77 -16.78 -16.70
C ALA A 10 -2.43 -15.34 -17.14
N VAL A 11 -1.93 -14.48 -16.25
CA VAL A 11 -1.60 -13.09 -16.59
C VAL A 11 -0.16 -13.04 -17.04
N SER A 12 0.09 -12.74 -18.32
CA SER A 12 1.45 -12.48 -18.80
C SER A 12 1.96 -11.18 -18.14
N TYR A 13 3.25 -11.10 -17.82
CA TYR A 13 3.88 -9.91 -17.22
C TYR A 13 3.62 -8.63 -18.02
N GLN A 14 3.46 -8.73 -19.34
CA GLN A 14 3.13 -7.61 -20.24
C GLN A 14 1.71 -7.06 -20.05
N GLN A 15 0.84 -7.78 -19.34
CA GLN A 15 -0.52 -7.37 -19.03
C GLN A 15 -0.67 -6.71 -17.65
N ILE A 16 0.44 -6.46 -16.97
CA ILE A 16 0.45 -5.81 -15.65
C ILE A 16 0.86 -4.34 -15.82
N LYS A 17 0.16 -3.47 -15.08
CA LYS A 17 0.57 -2.09 -14.83
C LYS A 17 0.71 -1.88 -13.32
N VAL A 18 1.88 -1.45 -12.89
CA VAL A 18 2.16 -1.21 -11.47
C VAL A 18 1.85 0.24 -11.12
N TRP A 19 1.02 0.44 -10.11
CA TRP A 19 0.78 1.73 -9.48
C TRP A 19 1.50 1.79 -8.14
N VAL A 20 2.52 2.63 -8.01
CA VAL A 20 3.20 2.85 -6.73
C VAL A 20 2.49 3.98 -6.02
N LEU A 21 1.69 3.66 -5.00
CA LEU A 21 1.03 4.66 -4.16
C LEU A 21 1.96 5.09 -3.05
N ALA A 22 2.45 6.32 -3.12
CA ALA A 22 3.37 6.89 -2.14
C ALA A 22 2.65 7.93 -1.27
N PRO A 23 2.73 7.83 0.06
CA PRO A 23 2.08 8.79 0.93
C PRO A 23 2.69 10.18 0.75
N LEU A 24 1.85 11.20 0.73
CA LEU A 24 2.26 12.60 0.68
C LEU A 24 1.50 13.40 1.73
N LEU A 25 2.22 14.13 2.55
CA LEU A 25 1.67 15.15 3.42
C LEU A 25 1.96 16.51 2.81
N GLU A 26 0.90 17.24 2.44
CA GLU A 26 1.03 18.62 1.99
C GLU A 26 1.32 19.53 3.17
N THR A 27 2.51 20.08 3.24
CA THR A 27 2.96 20.97 4.30
C THR A 27 3.76 22.15 3.71
N HIS A 28 3.98 23.18 4.52
CA HIS A 28 4.86 24.28 4.21
C HIS A 28 6.14 24.27 5.08
N ASP A 29 6.39 23.15 5.76
CA ASP A 29 7.58 22.97 6.61
C ASP A 29 8.62 22.13 5.85
N ALA A 30 9.72 22.76 5.48
CA ALA A 30 10.81 22.10 4.76
C ALA A 30 11.43 20.92 5.51
N ASN A 31 11.33 20.87 6.86
CA ASN A 31 11.82 19.74 7.63
C ASN A 31 10.90 18.52 7.48
N ILE A 32 9.60 18.75 7.29
CA ILE A 32 8.63 17.69 7.04
C ILE A 32 8.71 17.27 5.57
N ASP A 33 8.79 18.21 4.64
CA ASP A 33 8.89 17.96 3.21
C ASP A 33 10.08 17.05 2.87
N TYR A 34 11.19 17.15 3.63
CA TYR A 34 12.35 16.28 3.47
C TYR A 34 12.00 14.79 3.61
N TYR A 35 11.08 14.41 4.49
CA TYR A 35 10.68 13.01 4.69
C TYR A 35 9.83 12.45 3.54
N TYR A 36 9.33 13.33 2.68
CA TYR A 36 8.55 12.97 1.49
C TYR A 36 9.33 13.13 0.18
N ASP A 37 10.65 13.33 0.27
CA ASP A 37 11.54 13.28 -0.89
C ASP A 37 11.83 11.82 -1.26
N PHE A 38 11.06 11.31 -2.21
CA PHE A 38 11.20 9.95 -2.73
C PHE A 38 12.08 9.87 -3.98
N SER A 39 12.89 10.88 -4.28
CA SER A 39 13.69 10.95 -5.51
C SER A 39 14.58 9.72 -5.71
N GLN A 40 15.26 9.25 -4.66
CA GLN A 40 16.06 8.03 -4.70
C GLN A 40 15.19 6.79 -4.94
N SER A 41 14.09 6.64 -4.21
CA SER A 41 13.18 5.50 -4.36
C SER A 41 12.58 5.44 -5.76
N ILE A 42 12.19 6.59 -6.32
CA ILE A 42 11.67 6.68 -7.70
C ILE A 42 12.71 6.16 -8.69
N ALA A 43 13.98 6.58 -8.57
CA ALA A 43 15.05 6.11 -9.45
C ALA A 43 15.29 4.59 -9.35
N GLU A 44 15.22 4.03 -8.13
CA GLU A 44 15.35 2.59 -7.89
C GLU A 44 14.18 1.80 -8.49
N TYR A 45 12.94 2.28 -8.32
CA TYR A 45 11.76 1.66 -8.93
C TYR A 45 11.78 1.76 -10.45
N GLU A 46 12.16 2.92 -10.99
CA GLU A 46 12.30 3.11 -12.44
C GLU A 46 13.25 2.09 -13.03
N LYS A 47 14.43 1.94 -12.45
CA LYS A 47 15.41 0.94 -12.89
C LYS A 47 14.81 -0.47 -12.84
N THR A 48 14.23 -0.85 -11.70
CA THR A 48 13.72 -2.20 -11.46
C THR A 48 12.55 -2.54 -12.40
N PHE A 49 11.57 -1.66 -12.53
CA PHE A 49 10.41 -1.93 -13.37
C PHE A 49 10.74 -1.88 -14.85
N ASN A 50 11.72 -1.06 -15.28
CA ASN A 50 12.21 -1.07 -16.65
C ASN A 50 12.96 -2.37 -16.98
N GLU A 51 13.79 -2.88 -16.06
CA GLU A 51 14.46 -4.20 -16.23
C GLU A 51 13.45 -5.35 -16.32
N LEU A 52 12.34 -5.26 -15.58
CA LEU A 52 11.26 -6.25 -15.61
C LEU A 52 10.25 -6.04 -16.75
N ALA A 53 10.42 -5.00 -17.55
CA ALA A 53 9.50 -4.60 -18.62
C ALA A 53 8.04 -4.38 -18.14
N PHE A 54 7.85 -3.91 -16.91
CA PHE A 54 6.54 -3.49 -16.42
C PHE A 54 6.23 -2.06 -16.85
N GLU A 55 4.97 -1.81 -17.24
CA GLU A 55 4.44 -0.46 -17.22
C GLU A 55 4.19 -0.06 -15.76
N TRP A 56 4.63 1.11 -15.37
CA TRP A 56 4.46 1.55 -13.99
C TRP A 56 4.19 3.05 -13.90
N LYS A 57 3.65 3.47 -12.77
CA LYS A 57 3.40 4.87 -12.45
C LYS A 57 3.65 5.13 -10.97
N TRP A 58 4.44 6.15 -10.67
CA TRP A 58 4.52 6.74 -9.34
C TRP A 58 3.31 7.64 -9.11
N GLN A 59 2.59 7.43 -8.03
CA GLN A 59 1.39 8.18 -7.71
C GLN A 59 1.42 8.65 -6.26
N PRO A 60 1.78 9.93 -6.02
CA PRO A 60 1.58 10.53 -4.70
C PRO A 60 0.11 10.50 -4.30
N VAL A 61 -0.12 10.27 -3.01
CA VAL A 61 -1.45 10.09 -2.42
C VAL A 61 -1.53 10.88 -1.13
N THR A 62 -2.54 11.72 -1.03
CA THR A 62 -2.87 12.46 0.19
C THR A 62 -4.14 11.90 0.84
N ILE A 63 -4.38 12.27 2.10
CA ILE A 63 -5.63 11.93 2.78
C ILE A 63 -6.88 12.52 2.11
N LYS A 64 -6.70 13.52 1.22
CA LYS A 64 -7.81 14.20 0.54
C LYS A 64 -8.18 13.56 -0.81
N ASP A 65 -7.24 12.86 -1.45
CA ASP A 65 -7.40 12.42 -2.86
C ASP A 65 -7.26 10.91 -3.07
N TYR A 66 -6.89 10.13 -2.03
CA TYR A 66 -6.70 8.69 -2.16
C TYR A 66 -7.92 7.96 -2.73
N GLU A 67 -9.13 8.40 -2.38
CA GLU A 67 -10.37 7.79 -2.88
C GLU A 67 -10.50 7.96 -4.40
N LEU A 68 -10.23 9.16 -4.91
CA LEU A 68 -10.30 9.45 -6.34
C LEU A 68 -9.25 8.66 -7.12
N ILE A 69 -8.05 8.54 -6.58
CA ILE A 69 -6.95 7.80 -7.19
C ILE A 69 -7.27 6.30 -7.26
N ILE A 70 -7.74 5.71 -6.16
CA ILE A 70 -8.10 4.29 -6.12
C ILE A 70 -9.30 4.00 -7.03
N GLU A 71 -10.28 4.90 -7.10
CA GLU A 71 -11.39 4.78 -8.04
C GLU A 71 -10.90 4.79 -9.51
N GLN A 72 -9.93 5.62 -9.84
CA GLN A 72 -9.31 5.63 -11.16
C GLN A 72 -8.64 4.29 -11.48
N ILE A 73 -7.86 3.74 -10.54
CA ILE A 73 -7.20 2.43 -10.69
C ILE A 73 -8.23 1.32 -10.88
N SER A 74 -9.33 1.37 -10.12
CA SER A 74 -10.43 0.40 -10.24
C SER A 74 -11.09 0.46 -11.61
N LYS A 75 -11.25 1.66 -12.19
CA LYS A 75 -11.77 1.82 -13.56
C LYS A 75 -10.80 1.25 -14.59
N GLU A 76 -9.50 1.46 -14.44
CA GLU A 76 -8.51 0.83 -15.32
C GLU A 76 -8.60 -0.71 -15.29
N ARG A 77 -8.82 -1.32 -14.12
CA ARG A 77 -9.03 -2.78 -14.02
C ARG A 77 -10.24 -3.24 -14.84
N ASN A 78 -11.31 -2.47 -14.84
CA ASN A 78 -12.57 -2.89 -15.45
C ASN A 78 -12.62 -2.62 -16.96
N PHE A 79 -11.92 -1.59 -17.44
CA PHE A 79 -12.01 -1.09 -18.81
C PHE A 79 -10.66 -1.00 -19.52
N GLY A 80 -9.57 -1.22 -18.82
CA GLY A 80 -8.22 -1.16 -19.36
C GLY A 80 -7.79 -2.46 -20.02
N SER A 81 -6.71 -2.40 -20.80
CA SER A 81 -6.06 -3.56 -21.41
C SER A 81 -5.09 -4.27 -20.47
N LYS A 82 -4.74 -3.66 -19.34
CA LYS A 82 -3.79 -4.18 -18.35
C LYS A 82 -4.43 -4.33 -16.99
N THR A 83 -3.95 -5.32 -16.24
CA THR A 83 -4.36 -5.54 -14.86
C THR A 83 -3.54 -4.61 -13.95
N PRO A 84 -4.16 -3.67 -13.25
CA PRO A 84 -3.46 -2.85 -12.28
C PRO A 84 -3.07 -3.69 -11.05
N VAL A 85 -1.82 -3.51 -10.61
CA VAL A 85 -1.30 -4.01 -9.34
C VAL A 85 -0.79 -2.82 -8.55
N VAL A 86 -1.28 -2.64 -7.34
CA VAL A 86 -0.91 -1.53 -6.47
C VAL A 86 0.28 -1.92 -5.60
N PHE A 87 1.39 -1.22 -5.77
CA PHE A 87 2.51 -1.27 -4.84
C PHE A 87 2.25 -0.21 -3.75
N ASN A 88 1.69 -0.64 -2.63
CA ASN A 88 1.20 0.26 -1.60
C ASN A 88 2.31 0.62 -0.60
N LEU A 89 2.66 1.90 -0.53
CA LEU A 89 3.59 2.47 0.44
C LEU A 89 2.87 3.33 1.51
N CYS A 90 1.53 3.39 1.49
CA CYS A 90 0.75 4.18 2.43
C CYS A 90 0.62 3.44 3.76
N ASP A 91 1.48 3.78 4.71
CA ASP A 91 1.55 3.20 6.07
C ASP A 91 1.36 4.25 7.18
N GLY A 92 0.80 5.41 6.85
CA GLY A 92 0.59 6.51 7.76
C GLY A 92 -0.43 6.22 8.88
N ASP A 93 -0.37 7.01 9.92
CA ASP A 93 -1.27 6.91 11.09
C ASP A 93 -2.62 7.62 10.88
N GLU A 94 -2.76 8.41 9.82
CA GLU A 94 -3.93 9.23 9.45
C GLU A 94 -4.26 10.36 10.46
N ILE A 95 -3.79 10.27 11.69
CA ILE A 95 -3.96 11.31 12.72
C ILE A 95 -3.21 12.58 12.33
N ASN A 96 -2.00 12.39 11.78
CA ASN A 96 -1.15 13.48 11.29
C ASN A 96 -1.40 13.81 9.81
N GLY A 97 -2.43 13.23 9.19
CA GLY A 97 -2.82 13.51 7.80
C GLY A 97 -2.07 12.69 6.75
N THR A 98 -1.26 11.71 7.16
CA THR A 98 -0.57 10.81 6.23
C THR A 98 -1.45 9.59 5.91
N PRO A 99 -1.71 9.27 4.64
CA PRO A 99 -2.54 8.14 4.26
C PRO A 99 -2.03 6.80 4.79
N GLY A 100 -2.95 5.94 5.20
CA GLY A 100 -2.62 4.65 5.80
C GLY A 100 -3.71 3.61 5.67
N ILE A 101 -4.36 3.26 6.79
CA ILE A 101 -5.36 2.17 6.84
C ILE A 101 -6.55 2.39 5.91
N SER A 102 -6.99 3.62 5.70
CA SER A 102 -8.11 3.94 4.80
C SER A 102 -7.80 3.56 3.35
N VAL A 103 -6.54 3.71 2.93
CA VAL A 103 -6.06 3.26 1.61
C VAL A 103 -6.20 1.74 1.49
N VAL A 104 -5.72 0.98 2.50
CA VAL A 104 -5.81 -0.49 2.51
C VAL A 104 -7.26 -0.95 2.44
N LYS A 105 -8.13 -0.40 3.27
CA LYS A 105 -9.57 -0.72 3.26
C LYS A 105 -10.21 -0.52 1.90
N LEU A 106 -9.92 0.60 1.26
CA LEU A 106 -10.52 0.90 -0.03
C LEU A 106 -9.96 0.01 -1.14
N LEU A 107 -8.66 -0.35 -1.10
CA LEU A 107 -8.08 -1.31 -2.03
C LEU A 107 -8.76 -2.69 -1.90
N GLU A 108 -9.03 -3.14 -0.67
CA GLU A 108 -9.76 -4.39 -0.39
C GLU A 108 -11.21 -4.31 -0.88
N GLU A 109 -11.92 -3.23 -0.55
CA GLU A 109 -13.31 -3.01 -0.98
C GLU A 109 -13.44 -3.04 -2.50
N LYS A 110 -12.51 -2.42 -3.21
CA LYS A 110 -12.47 -2.43 -4.68
C LYS A 110 -11.93 -3.75 -5.25
N GLY A 111 -11.46 -4.67 -4.43
CA GLY A 111 -10.88 -5.95 -4.85
C GLY A 111 -9.64 -5.78 -5.74
N LEU A 112 -8.85 -4.72 -5.52
CA LEU A 112 -7.62 -4.48 -6.23
C LEU A 112 -6.50 -5.37 -5.69
N LEU A 113 -5.60 -5.81 -6.57
CA LEU A 113 -4.38 -6.49 -6.16
C LEU A 113 -3.41 -5.46 -5.59
N TYR A 114 -2.90 -5.69 -4.40
CA TYR A 114 -1.95 -4.78 -3.77
C TYR A 114 -0.88 -5.52 -2.97
N THR A 115 0.24 -4.85 -2.69
CA THR A 115 1.31 -5.33 -1.82
C THR A 115 1.14 -4.77 -0.42
N GLY A 116 1.56 -5.54 0.58
CA GLY A 116 1.52 -5.16 1.99
C GLY A 116 0.53 -6.00 2.78
N ALA A 117 0.21 -5.51 3.97
CA ALA A 117 -0.66 -6.19 4.91
C ALA A 117 -2.14 -5.86 4.65
N ASP A 118 -3.02 -6.79 5.02
CA ASP A 118 -4.46 -6.58 5.05
C ASP A 118 -4.89 -5.65 6.22
N GLU A 119 -6.14 -5.22 6.19
CA GLU A 119 -6.69 -4.36 7.25
C GLU A 119 -6.51 -4.96 8.64
N TYR A 120 -6.71 -6.27 8.79
CA TYR A 120 -6.58 -6.93 10.09
C TYR A 120 -5.16 -6.82 10.62
N PHE A 121 -4.17 -7.18 9.80
CA PHE A 121 -2.76 -7.13 10.19
C PHE A 121 -2.31 -5.68 10.45
N TYR A 122 -2.74 -4.74 9.60
CA TYR A 122 -2.47 -3.31 9.80
C TYR A 122 -2.95 -2.85 11.17
N ASN A 123 -4.20 -3.12 11.52
CA ASN A 123 -4.80 -2.72 12.79
C ASN A 123 -4.10 -3.31 14.03
N ILE A 124 -3.58 -4.52 13.94
CA ILE A 124 -2.89 -5.14 15.09
C ILE A 124 -1.41 -4.72 15.19
N THR A 125 -0.79 -4.23 14.12
CA THR A 125 0.65 -3.91 14.10
C THR A 125 0.95 -2.42 14.25
N THR A 126 0.06 -1.53 13.86
CA THR A 126 0.24 -0.08 13.97
C THR A 126 0.19 0.46 15.40
N SER A 127 -0.35 -0.31 16.34
CA SER A 127 -0.37 0.04 17.77
C SER A 127 0.21 -1.09 18.63
N LYS A 128 1.01 -0.71 19.62
CA LYS A 128 1.63 -1.68 20.54
C LYS A 128 0.61 -2.46 21.37
N ILE A 129 -0.52 -1.85 21.74
CA ILE A 129 -1.54 -2.50 22.58
C ILE A 129 -2.26 -3.64 21.84
N PRO A 130 -2.85 -3.44 20.67
CA PRO A 130 -3.45 -4.53 19.90
C PRO A 130 -2.44 -5.64 19.56
N MET A 131 -1.21 -5.28 19.17
CA MET A 131 -0.15 -6.24 18.89
C MET A 131 0.17 -7.11 20.11
N LYS A 132 0.34 -6.52 21.30
CA LYS A 132 0.61 -7.27 22.52
C LYS A 132 -0.55 -8.18 22.92
N ARG A 133 -1.79 -7.72 22.78
CA ARG A 133 -2.98 -8.55 22.98
C ARG A 133 -3.05 -9.72 21.98
N ALA A 134 -2.61 -9.53 20.74
CA ALA A 134 -2.52 -10.62 19.75
C ALA A 134 -1.46 -11.65 20.17
N PHE A 135 -0.29 -11.21 20.63
CA PHE A 135 0.75 -12.11 21.16
C PHE A 135 0.27 -12.90 22.36
N ASP A 136 -0.39 -12.26 23.33
CA ASP A 136 -0.93 -12.95 24.50
C ASP A 136 -1.96 -14.01 24.12
N ARG A 137 -2.87 -13.72 23.20
CA ARG A 137 -3.85 -14.69 22.68
C ARG A 137 -3.18 -15.87 21.96
N ALA A 138 -2.13 -15.58 21.20
CA ALA A 138 -1.37 -16.60 20.48
C ALA A 138 -0.35 -17.33 21.36
N LYS A 139 -0.24 -16.96 22.65
CA LYS A 139 0.76 -17.49 23.61
C LYS A 139 2.20 -17.29 23.14
N VAL A 140 2.45 -16.22 22.38
CA VAL A 140 3.80 -15.84 21.95
C VAL A 140 4.48 -15.08 23.09
N PRO A 141 5.65 -15.53 23.57
CA PRO A 141 6.38 -14.82 24.61
C PRO A 141 6.71 -13.39 24.21
N SER A 142 6.40 -12.44 25.06
CA SER A 142 6.75 -11.03 24.85
C SER A 142 7.14 -10.38 26.16
N ALA A 143 7.85 -9.24 26.12
CA ALA A 143 8.16 -8.47 27.32
C ALA A 143 6.87 -8.12 28.08
N ARG A 144 6.95 -8.09 29.42
CA ARG A 144 5.82 -7.70 30.28
C ARG A 144 5.34 -6.30 29.90
N TRP A 145 4.04 -6.12 29.83
CA TRP A 145 3.42 -4.86 29.44
C TRP A 145 2.14 -4.59 30.25
N LYS A 146 1.77 -3.33 30.32
CA LYS A 146 0.52 -2.85 30.93
C LYS A 146 -0.03 -1.72 30.05
N ALA A 147 -1.33 -1.76 29.76
CA ALA A 147 -2.07 -0.69 29.12
C ALA A 147 -2.65 0.25 30.18
#